data_be81995692b0284393d811f7a20bb142
#
_entry.id   be81995692b0284393d811f7a20bb142
#
_cell.length_a   1.000
_cell.length_b   1.000
_cell.length_c   1.000
_cell.angle_alpha   90.00
_cell.angle_beta   90.00
_cell.angle_gamma   90.00
#
_symmetry.space_group_name_H-M   'P 1'
#
loop_
_entity.id
_entity.type
_entity.pdbx_description
1 polymer ?
#
loop_
_entity_poly.entity_id
_entity_poly.type
_entity_poly.pdbx_seq_one_letter_code
_entity_poly.pdbx_strand_id
1 'polypeptide(L)'
;GGLDSATVLAMAQAQGYDCFTLAFDYGQRHRSELVAAENVARTGGACEHKVVKLDLSTIGGSALTDDRIAVPTEAGSGIPVTYVPARNTVFLSIALGWAEVLDARHIFIGVNAVDYSGYPDCRPAYIEAFQTMANLATKAGVEGRTITVHTPLMALSKAGIIQQGAALGVDYG
;
A
#
# COMPACT_ATOMS: atom_id res chain seq x y z
N GLY A 1 4.24 2.64 -6.85
CA GLY A 1 4.74 3.86 -7.43
C GLY A 1 3.73 4.68 -8.22
N GLY A 2 2.43 4.54 -7.97
CA GLY A 2 1.41 5.38 -8.60
C GLY A 2 1.04 6.60 -7.73
N LEU A 3 0.01 7.30 -8.18
CA LEU A 3 -0.59 8.50 -7.58
C LEU A 3 -0.77 8.39 -6.06
N ASP A 4 -1.37 7.30 -5.60
CA ASP A 4 -1.69 7.11 -4.19
C ASP A 4 -0.43 7.01 -3.32
N SER A 5 0.55 6.22 -3.75
CA SER A 5 1.81 6.03 -3.02
C SER A 5 2.63 7.32 -2.92
N ALA A 6 2.67 8.11 -3.99
CA ALA A 6 3.36 9.40 -4.00
C ALA A 6 2.71 10.39 -3.03
N THR A 7 1.38 10.45 -3.04
CA THR A 7 0.61 11.31 -2.14
C THR A 7 0.81 10.89 -0.68
N VAL A 8 0.74 9.59 -0.37
CA VAL A 8 0.95 9.08 1.01
C VAL A 8 2.35 9.41 1.51
N LEU A 9 3.38 9.26 0.68
CA LEU A 9 4.75 9.62 1.05
C LEU A 9 4.85 11.11 1.41
N ALA A 10 4.30 11.99 0.56
CA ALA A 10 4.30 13.42 0.83
C ALA A 10 3.52 13.79 2.11
N MET A 11 2.38 13.14 2.35
CA MET A 11 1.58 13.35 3.57
C MET A 11 2.31 12.91 4.83
N ALA A 12 3.02 11.78 4.80
CA ALA A 12 3.80 11.30 5.93
C ALA A 12 4.98 12.26 6.23
N GLN A 13 5.69 12.70 5.22
CA GLN A 13 6.79 13.66 5.38
C GLN A 13 6.32 15.03 5.89
N ALA A 14 5.18 15.52 5.42
CA ALA A 14 4.59 16.77 5.91
C ALA A 14 4.22 16.70 7.40
N GLN A 15 4.02 15.49 7.94
CA GLN A 15 3.82 15.24 9.38
C GLN A 15 5.14 15.08 10.15
N GLY A 16 6.30 15.19 9.49
CA GLY A 16 7.62 15.12 10.11
C GLY A 16 8.20 13.71 10.26
N TYR A 17 7.64 12.71 9.56
CA TYR A 17 8.19 11.35 9.58
C TYR A 17 9.40 11.20 8.66
N ASP A 18 10.41 10.50 9.16
CA ASP A 18 11.47 9.92 8.32
C ASP A 18 10.90 8.68 7.61
N CYS A 19 10.82 8.73 6.29
CA CYS A 19 10.10 7.75 5.51
C CYS A 19 11.05 6.70 4.90
N PHE A 20 10.73 5.44 5.15
CA PHE A 20 11.31 4.26 4.52
C PHE A 20 10.25 3.63 3.61
N THR A 21 10.55 3.43 2.35
CA THR A 21 9.56 3.02 1.35
C THR A 21 9.77 1.59 0.89
N LEU A 22 8.65 0.89 0.69
CA LEU A 22 8.62 -0.50 0.29
C LEU A 22 7.78 -0.66 -0.97
N ALA A 23 8.33 -1.28 -1.98
CA ALA A 23 7.62 -1.70 -3.18
C ALA A 23 7.69 -3.23 -3.33
N PHE A 24 6.71 -3.80 -4.05
CA PHE A 24 6.59 -5.22 -4.24
C PHE A 24 6.61 -5.58 -5.73
N ASP A 25 7.52 -6.46 -6.12
CA ASP A 25 7.47 -7.18 -7.38
C ASP A 25 6.78 -8.52 -7.10
N TYR A 26 5.46 -8.60 -7.38
CA TYR A 26 4.63 -9.76 -7.03
C TYR A 26 4.11 -10.53 -8.24
N GLY A 27 4.73 -10.32 -9.41
CA GLY A 27 4.31 -10.95 -10.66
C GLY A 27 3.22 -10.16 -11.39
N GLN A 28 3.05 -8.86 -11.10
CA GLN A 28 2.14 -7.98 -11.81
C GLN A 28 2.55 -7.81 -13.29
N ARG A 29 1.57 -7.61 -14.16
CA ARG A 29 1.78 -7.47 -15.62
C ARG A 29 2.63 -6.26 -16.00
N HIS A 30 2.55 -5.15 -15.24
CA HIS A 30 3.23 -3.90 -15.54
C HIS A 30 4.39 -3.63 -14.58
N ARG A 31 5.60 -3.92 -15.02
CA ARG A 31 6.84 -3.63 -14.27
C ARG A 31 7.21 -2.15 -14.22
N SER A 32 6.60 -1.32 -15.06
CA SER A 32 6.75 0.14 -15.04
C SER A 32 6.41 0.76 -13.68
N GLU A 33 5.52 0.12 -12.91
CA GLU A 33 5.18 0.53 -11.55
C GLU A 33 6.37 0.49 -10.57
N LEU A 34 7.30 -0.44 -10.76
CA LEU A 34 8.49 -0.54 -9.90
C LEU A 34 9.48 0.58 -10.18
N VAL A 35 9.68 0.94 -11.46
CA VAL A 35 10.52 2.08 -11.84
C VAL A 35 9.90 3.38 -11.33
N ALA A 36 8.59 3.52 -11.45
CA ALA A 36 7.88 4.67 -10.90
C ALA A 36 7.98 4.73 -9.37
N ALA A 37 7.93 3.57 -8.67
CA ALA A 37 8.09 3.51 -7.21
C ALA A 37 9.47 3.98 -6.76
N GLU A 38 10.52 3.55 -7.45
CA GLU A 38 11.89 3.98 -7.18
C GLU A 38 12.07 5.49 -7.41
N ASN A 39 11.53 6.01 -8.52
CA ASN A 39 11.55 7.44 -8.81
C ASN A 39 10.81 8.24 -7.73
N VAL A 40 9.60 7.83 -7.35
CA VAL A 40 8.82 8.49 -6.29
C VAL A 40 9.59 8.48 -4.96
N ALA A 41 10.20 7.36 -4.58
CA ALA A 41 10.98 7.27 -3.36
C ALA A 41 12.18 8.22 -3.38
N ARG A 42 12.92 8.24 -4.48
CA ARG A 42 14.11 9.09 -4.67
C ARG A 42 13.77 10.57 -4.71
N THR A 43 12.80 10.98 -5.52
CA THR A 43 12.40 12.38 -5.66
C THR A 43 11.63 12.89 -4.46
N GLY A 44 10.85 12.01 -3.81
CA GLY A 44 10.15 12.27 -2.57
C GLY A 44 11.06 12.27 -1.33
N GLY A 45 12.38 12.01 -1.46
CA GLY A 45 13.30 12.10 -0.32
C GLY A 45 13.13 11.01 0.75
N ALA A 46 12.75 9.79 0.35
CA ALA A 46 12.74 8.65 1.25
C ALA A 46 14.16 8.32 1.75
N CYS A 47 14.29 7.97 3.03
CA CYS A 47 15.57 7.60 3.64
C CYS A 47 16.15 6.31 3.03
N GLU A 48 15.27 5.37 2.73
CA GLU A 48 15.62 4.10 2.09
C GLU A 48 14.44 3.60 1.25
N HIS A 49 14.71 2.94 0.13
CA HIS A 49 13.73 2.25 -0.70
C HIS A 49 14.11 0.79 -0.89
N LYS A 50 13.17 -0.12 -0.60
CA LYS A 50 13.34 -1.55 -0.86
C LYS A 50 12.30 -2.07 -1.83
N VAL A 51 12.74 -2.99 -2.69
CA VAL A 51 11.85 -3.79 -3.54
C VAL A 51 11.91 -5.23 -3.07
N VAL A 52 10.77 -5.75 -2.62
CA VAL A 52 10.64 -7.15 -2.21
C VAL A 52 10.02 -7.94 -3.36
N LYS A 53 10.70 -9.01 -3.75
CA LYS A 53 10.21 -9.92 -4.79
C LYS A 53 9.36 -11.01 -4.14
N LEU A 54 8.16 -11.17 -4.67
CA LEU A 54 7.20 -12.21 -4.32
C LEU A 54 6.70 -12.84 -5.61
N ASP A 55 6.15 -14.04 -5.54
CA ASP A 55 5.45 -14.63 -6.68
C ASP A 55 4.04 -15.01 -6.27
N LEU A 56 3.12 -14.03 -6.35
CA LEU A 56 1.70 -14.26 -6.10
C LEU A 56 0.98 -14.88 -7.31
N SER A 57 1.63 -14.94 -8.48
CA SER A 57 1.06 -15.59 -9.67
C SER A 57 0.91 -17.09 -9.46
N THR A 58 1.73 -17.72 -8.63
CA THR A 58 1.63 -19.14 -8.26
C THR A 58 0.37 -19.47 -7.49
N ILE A 59 -0.23 -18.48 -6.81
CA ILE A 59 -1.51 -18.64 -6.09
C ILE A 59 -2.67 -18.53 -7.08
N GLY A 60 -2.54 -17.67 -8.11
CA GLY A 60 -3.57 -17.42 -9.11
C GLY A 60 -4.77 -16.62 -8.59
N GLY A 61 -5.91 -16.75 -9.28
CA GLY A 61 -7.20 -16.19 -8.83
C GLY A 61 -7.41 -14.71 -9.10
N SER A 62 -6.51 -14.03 -9.84
CA SER A 62 -6.67 -12.63 -10.23
C SER A 62 -6.27 -12.36 -11.66
N ALA A 63 -7.04 -11.51 -12.36
CA ALA A 63 -6.70 -11.03 -13.69
C ALA A 63 -5.41 -10.18 -13.74
N LEU A 64 -4.89 -9.73 -12.61
CA LEU A 64 -3.62 -8.98 -12.52
C LEU A 64 -2.38 -9.87 -12.46
N THR A 65 -2.55 -11.13 -12.08
CA THR A 65 -1.44 -12.08 -11.89
C THR A 65 -1.59 -13.36 -12.73
N ASP A 66 -2.72 -13.57 -13.38
CA ASP A 66 -3.02 -14.73 -14.23
C ASP A 66 -3.48 -14.27 -15.61
N ASP A 67 -2.65 -14.51 -16.63
CA ASP A 67 -2.95 -14.12 -18.03
C ASP A 67 -4.12 -14.87 -18.66
N ARG A 68 -4.56 -15.96 -18.05
CA ARG A 68 -5.74 -16.75 -18.48
C ARG A 68 -7.06 -16.07 -18.09
N ILE A 69 -7.02 -15.11 -17.15
CA ILE A 69 -8.18 -14.36 -16.69
C ILE A 69 -8.22 -13.01 -17.42
N ALA A 70 -9.26 -12.79 -18.22
CA ALA A 70 -9.44 -11.51 -18.91
C ALA A 70 -9.81 -10.39 -17.92
N VAL A 71 -9.23 -9.21 -18.11
CA VAL A 71 -9.67 -8.00 -17.37
C VAL A 71 -10.96 -7.50 -18.03
N PRO A 72 -12.10 -7.44 -17.32
CA PRO A 72 -13.34 -6.94 -17.87
C PRO A 72 -13.22 -5.46 -18.26
N THR A 73 -13.91 -5.07 -19.31
CA THR A 73 -14.03 -3.67 -19.74
C THR A 73 -15.10 -2.91 -18.96
N GLU A 74 -15.99 -3.62 -18.28
CA GLU A 74 -17.07 -3.05 -17.48
C GLU A 74 -16.96 -3.48 -16.01
N ALA A 75 -17.38 -2.59 -15.11
CA ALA A 75 -17.43 -2.90 -13.69
C ALA A 75 -18.59 -3.88 -13.41
N GLY A 76 -18.26 -5.07 -12.91
CA GLY A 76 -19.23 -6.06 -12.44
C GLY A 76 -19.72 -5.76 -11.02
N SER A 77 -20.78 -6.46 -10.59
CA SER A 77 -21.20 -6.46 -9.19
C SER A 77 -20.37 -7.45 -8.37
N GLY A 78 -19.98 -7.05 -7.14
CA GLY A 78 -19.22 -7.89 -6.21
C GLY A 78 -17.71 -7.61 -6.19
N ILE A 79 -16.93 -8.61 -5.74
CA ILE A 79 -15.46 -8.48 -5.66
C ILE A 79 -14.88 -8.51 -7.08
N PRO A 80 -14.13 -7.48 -7.51
CA PRO A 80 -13.57 -7.43 -8.86
C PRO A 80 -12.60 -8.57 -9.13
N VAL A 81 -12.57 -9.06 -10.37
CA VAL A 81 -11.62 -10.11 -10.81
C VAL A 81 -10.15 -9.64 -10.78
N THR A 82 -9.92 -8.35 -10.64
CA THR A 82 -8.61 -7.73 -10.42
C THR A 82 -8.15 -7.80 -8.96
N TYR A 83 -9.01 -8.25 -8.05
CA TYR A 83 -8.61 -8.51 -6.67
C TYR A 83 -7.55 -9.61 -6.63
N VAL A 84 -6.39 -9.31 -6.10
CA VAL A 84 -5.34 -10.30 -5.82
C VAL A 84 -5.56 -10.83 -4.41
N PRO A 85 -5.86 -12.12 -4.23
CA PRO A 85 -6.22 -12.67 -2.93
C PRO A 85 -5.19 -12.37 -1.85
N ALA A 86 -5.63 -11.74 -0.75
CA ALA A 86 -4.83 -11.39 0.42
C ALA A 86 -3.58 -10.52 0.16
N ARG A 87 -3.52 -9.83 -0.99
CA ARG A 87 -2.32 -9.05 -1.39
C ARG A 87 -1.91 -8.02 -0.32
N ASN A 88 -2.85 -7.20 0.15
CA ASN A 88 -2.52 -6.18 1.16
C ASN A 88 -2.13 -6.81 2.50
N THR A 89 -2.67 -7.97 2.85
CA THR A 89 -2.26 -8.72 4.06
C THR A 89 -0.80 -9.17 3.95
N VAL A 90 -0.39 -9.70 2.80
CA VAL A 90 1.01 -10.09 2.55
C VAL A 90 1.91 -8.87 2.61
N PHE A 91 1.55 -7.79 1.95
CA PHE A 91 2.34 -6.55 1.91
C PHE A 91 2.50 -5.92 3.29
N LEU A 92 1.41 -5.80 4.04
CA LEU A 92 1.44 -5.26 5.40
C LEU A 92 2.22 -6.15 6.35
N SER A 93 2.19 -7.48 6.20
CA SER A 93 2.96 -8.40 7.03
C SER A 93 4.47 -8.23 6.81
N ILE A 94 4.90 -8.06 5.57
CA ILE A 94 6.30 -7.78 5.25
C ILE A 94 6.71 -6.39 5.76
N ALA A 95 5.87 -5.39 5.56
CA ALA A 95 6.11 -4.05 6.07
C ALA A 95 6.21 -4.04 7.61
N LEU A 96 5.39 -4.82 8.29
CA LEU A 96 5.43 -4.99 9.75
C LEU A 96 6.77 -5.56 10.22
N GLY A 97 7.28 -6.61 9.56
CA GLY A 97 8.57 -7.19 9.88
C GLY A 97 9.71 -6.20 9.66
N TRP A 98 9.68 -5.42 8.59
CA TRP A 98 10.70 -4.40 8.36
C TRP A 98 10.58 -3.22 9.33
N ALA A 99 9.36 -2.83 9.70
CA ALA A 99 9.13 -1.81 10.72
C ALA A 99 9.75 -2.21 12.07
N GLU A 100 9.66 -3.48 12.48
CA GLU A 100 10.33 -3.98 13.68
C GLU A 100 11.86 -3.86 13.59
N VAL A 101 12.45 -4.19 12.44
CA VAL A 101 13.91 -4.06 12.22
C VAL A 101 14.35 -2.60 12.32
N LEU A 102 13.54 -1.66 11.84
CA LEU A 102 13.80 -0.22 11.87
C LEU A 102 13.45 0.43 13.21
N ASP A 103 12.85 -0.29 14.15
CA ASP A 103 12.17 0.27 15.34
C ASP A 103 11.12 1.35 14.98
N ALA A 104 10.53 1.23 13.79
CA ALA A 104 9.47 2.10 13.31
C ALA A 104 8.12 1.65 13.86
N ARG A 105 7.28 2.61 14.24
CA ARG A 105 5.97 2.34 14.85
C ARG A 105 4.80 2.81 13.99
N HIS A 106 5.07 3.36 12.83
CA HIS A 106 4.07 3.90 11.92
C HIS A 106 4.22 3.26 10.55
N ILE A 107 3.15 2.65 10.06
CA ILE A 107 3.07 2.07 8.71
C ILE A 107 2.01 2.86 7.94
N PHE A 108 2.35 3.35 6.76
CA PHE A 108 1.43 4.09 5.90
C PHE A 108 1.11 3.24 4.67
N ILE A 109 -0.17 3.14 4.33
CA ILE A 109 -0.65 2.43 3.14
C ILE A 109 -1.68 3.27 2.39
N GLY A 110 -1.56 3.29 1.05
CA GLY A 110 -2.40 4.08 0.15
C GLY A 110 -3.70 3.37 -0.24
N VAL A 111 -4.38 2.71 0.70
CA VAL A 111 -5.70 2.13 0.43
C VAL A 111 -6.77 3.21 0.40
N ASN A 112 -7.75 3.02 -0.50
CA ASN A 112 -8.88 3.90 -0.66
C ASN A 112 -10.17 3.06 -0.70
N ALA A 113 -11.17 3.43 0.12
CA ALA A 113 -12.44 2.73 0.19
C ALA A 113 -13.53 3.40 -0.67
N VAL A 114 -13.34 4.65 -1.09
CA VAL A 114 -14.34 5.41 -1.84
C VAL A 114 -14.42 4.93 -3.29
N ASP A 115 -13.26 4.79 -3.95
CA ASP A 115 -13.18 4.42 -5.37
C ASP A 115 -13.04 2.90 -5.58
N TYR A 116 -12.61 2.15 -4.53
CA TYR A 116 -12.32 0.71 -4.62
C TYR A 116 -12.99 -0.09 -3.51
N SER A 117 -14.25 0.22 -3.23
CA SER A 117 -15.05 -0.44 -2.16
C SER A 117 -15.22 -1.96 -2.34
N GLY A 118 -14.88 -2.49 -3.52
CA GLY A 118 -14.98 -3.92 -3.82
C GLY A 118 -13.85 -4.79 -3.27
N TYR A 119 -12.72 -4.21 -2.82
CA TYR A 119 -11.60 -5.00 -2.31
C TYR A 119 -11.73 -5.24 -0.80
N PRO A 120 -11.84 -6.51 -0.35
CA PRO A 120 -12.01 -6.85 1.07
C PRO A 120 -10.90 -6.29 1.96
N ASP A 121 -9.66 -6.28 1.47
CA ASP A 121 -8.45 -5.88 2.17
C ASP A 121 -8.11 -4.38 2.03
N CYS A 122 -9.10 -3.56 1.65
CA CYS A 122 -9.02 -2.10 1.65
C CYS A 122 -10.00 -1.45 2.65
N ARG A 123 -10.81 -2.23 3.37
CA ARG A 123 -11.85 -1.73 4.26
C ARG A 123 -11.29 -1.29 5.62
N PRO A 124 -11.89 -0.27 6.26
CA PRO A 124 -11.48 0.19 7.60
C PRO A 124 -11.43 -0.93 8.64
N ALA A 125 -12.45 -1.80 8.69
CA ALA A 125 -12.50 -2.91 9.64
C ALA A 125 -11.34 -3.90 9.45
N TYR A 126 -10.89 -4.11 8.21
CA TYR A 126 -9.72 -4.94 7.94
C TYR A 126 -8.45 -4.29 8.51
N ILE A 127 -8.25 -2.99 8.29
CA ILE A 127 -7.08 -2.25 8.79
C ILE A 127 -7.02 -2.27 10.32
N GLU A 128 -8.15 -2.08 10.99
CA GLU A 128 -8.25 -2.16 12.46
C GLU A 128 -7.89 -3.56 12.97
N ALA A 129 -8.39 -4.60 12.32
CA ALA A 129 -8.06 -5.99 12.67
C ALA A 129 -6.57 -6.29 12.47
N PHE A 130 -5.99 -5.81 11.35
CA PHE A 130 -4.56 -5.97 11.10
C PHE A 130 -3.72 -5.25 12.16
N GLN A 131 -4.06 -4.02 12.51
CA GLN A 131 -3.36 -3.25 13.55
C GLN A 131 -3.46 -3.95 14.92
N THR A 132 -4.61 -4.49 15.26
CA THR A 132 -4.79 -5.28 16.49
C THR A 132 -3.85 -6.49 16.49
N MET A 133 -3.85 -7.26 15.41
CA MET A 133 -2.96 -8.41 15.24
C MET A 133 -1.49 -8.00 15.32
N ALA A 134 -1.10 -6.91 14.65
CA ALA A 134 0.27 -6.41 14.68
C ALA A 134 0.76 -6.10 16.10
N ASN A 135 -0.08 -5.52 16.94
CA ASN A 135 0.26 -5.22 18.33
C ASN A 135 0.28 -6.46 19.25
N LEU A 136 -0.40 -7.53 18.86
CA LEU A 136 -0.35 -8.82 19.58
C LEU A 136 0.86 -9.68 19.16
N ALA A 137 1.25 -9.60 17.89
CA ALA A 137 2.19 -10.54 17.25
C ALA A 137 3.63 -10.03 17.15
N THR A 138 3.91 -8.80 17.59
CA THR A 138 5.24 -8.20 17.47
C THR A 138 5.89 -7.97 18.83
N LYS A 139 7.23 -7.97 18.83
CA LYS A 139 8.01 -7.60 20.00
C LYS A 139 7.64 -6.20 20.49
N ALA A 140 7.54 -5.24 19.58
CA ALA A 140 7.17 -3.87 19.90
C ALA A 140 5.80 -3.79 20.60
N GLY A 141 4.79 -4.49 20.08
CA GLY A 141 3.45 -4.53 20.67
C GLY A 141 3.44 -5.16 22.07
N VAL A 142 4.13 -6.28 22.25
CA VAL A 142 4.23 -6.97 23.57
C VAL A 142 4.96 -6.11 24.60
N GLU A 143 5.95 -5.33 24.18
CA GLU A 143 6.68 -4.38 25.03
C GLU A 143 5.94 -3.04 25.26
N GLY A 144 4.70 -2.90 24.78
CA GLY A 144 3.87 -1.70 24.96
C GLY A 144 4.21 -0.56 24.00
N ARG A 145 5.00 -0.79 22.97
CA ARG A 145 5.29 0.16 21.89
C ARG A 145 4.30 -0.04 20.76
N THR A 146 3.21 0.72 20.76
CA THR A 146 2.11 0.58 19.83
C THR A 146 2.53 0.83 18.38
N ILE A 147 2.18 -0.11 17.50
CA ILE A 147 2.29 0.03 16.05
C ILE A 147 0.95 0.55 15.51
N THR A 148 1.00 1.58 14.69
CA THR A 148 -0.17 2.21 14.06
C THR A 148 -0.11 2.06 12.55
N VAL A 149 -1.21 1.63 11.94
CA VAL A 149 -1.38 1.57 10.48
C VAL A 149 -2.20 2.78 10.03
N HIS A 150 -1.58 3.66 9.26
CA HIS A 150 -2.19 4.88 8.74
C HIS A 150 -2.73 4.66 7.33
N THR A 151 -3.95 5.11 7.10
CA THR A 151 -4.64 5.04 5.80
C THR A 151 -5.15 6.42 5.40
N PRO A 152 -4.24 7.38 5.11
CA PRO A 152 -4.63 8.78 4.95
C PRO A 152 -5.54 9.05 3.76
N LEU A 153 -5.62 8.12 2.81
CA LEU A 153 -6.46 8.24 1.62
C LEU A 153 -7.83 7.56 1.75
N MET A 154 -8.09 6.86 2.87
CA MET A 154 -9.24 5.98 3.04
C MET A 154 -10.59 6.60 2.66
N ALA A 155 -10.80 7.85 3.02
CA ALA A 155 -12.05 8.58 2.80
C ALA A 155 -11.98 9.62 1.67
N LEU A 156 -10.89 9.66 0.91
CA LEU A 156 -10.70 10.64 -0.17
C LEU A 156 -11.18 10.08 -1.50
N SER A 157 -11.83 10.93 -2.31
CA SER A 157 -12.04 10.66 -3.73
C SER A 157 -10.73 10.81 -4.50
N LYS A 158 -10.66 10.27 -5.71
CA LYS A 158 -9.48 10.42 -6.57
C LYS A 158 -9.09 11.88 -6.81
N ALA A 159 -10.09 12.75 -6.99
CA ALA A 159 -9.87 14.20 -7.08
C ALA A 159 -9.27 14.78 -5.79
N GLY A 160 -9.77 14.35 -4.63
CA GLY A 160 -9.24 14.76 -3.32
C GLY A 160 -7.79 14.32 -3.11
N ILE A 161 -7.43 13.12 -3.55
CA ILE A 161 -6.05 12.61 -3.49
C ILE A 161 -5.12 13.47 -4.33
N ILE A 162 -5.51 13.80 -5.57
CA ILE A 162 -4.74 14.67 -6.46
C ILE A 162 -4.56 16.07 -5.86
N GLN A 163 -5.63 16.66 -5.32
CA GLN A 163 -5.58 17.97 -4.67
C GLN A 163 -4.61 17.99 -3.47
N GLN A 164 -4.68 16.96 -2.62
CA GLN A 164 -3.79 16.84 -1.47
C GLN A 164 -2.33 16.71 -1.91
N GLY A 165 -2.03 15.85 -2.88
CA GLY A 165 -0.68 15.68 -3.36
C GLY A 165 -0.14 16.93 -4.05
N ALA A 166 -0.94 17.59 -4.88
CA ALA A 166 -0.55 18.85 -5.53
C ALA A 166 -0.25 19.95 -4.51
N ALA A 167 -1.06 20.06 -3.45
CA ALA A 167 -0.82 21.00 -2.36
C ALA A 167 0.48 20.72 -1.59
N LEU A 168 0.94 19.48 -1.59
CA LEU A 168 2.21 19.02 -0.98
C LEU A 168 3.37 19.01 -1.98
N GLY A 169 3.16 19.49 -3.21
CA GLY A 169 4.20 19.58 -4.23
C GLY A 169 4.52 18.26 -4.95
N VAL A 170 3.61 17.28 -4.90
CA VAL A 170 3.78 16.04 -5.66
C VAL A 170 3.65 16.32 -7.14
N ASP A 171 4.66 15.94 -7.91
CA ASP A 171 4.62 15.93 -9.37
C ASP A 171 4.10 14.58 -9.85
N TYR A 172 2.99 14.61 -10.57
CA TYR A 172 2.34 13.42 -11.14
C TYR A 172 2.65 13.22 -12.64
N GLY A 173 3.51 14.05 -13.23
CA GLY A 173 3.87 14.03 -14.64
C GLY A 173 4.85 12.97 -15.09
#